data_dcce31b907942b3b20453d9a60c24c35
#
_entry.id   dcce31b907942b3b20453d9a60c24c35
#
_cell.length_a   1.000
_cell.length_b   1.000
_cell.length_c   1.000
_cell.angle_alpha   90.00
_cell.angle_beta   90.00
_cell.angle_gamma   90.00
#
_symmetry.space_group_name_H-M   'P 1'
#
loop_
_entity.id
_entity.type
_entity.pdbx_description
1 polymer ?
#
loop_
_entity_poly.entity_id
_entity_poly.type
_entity_poly.pdbx_seq_one_letter_code
_entity_poly.pdbx_strand_id
1 'polypeptide(L)'
;EAIEVFATNLKDLLMAAPAGPRATLGLDPGLRTGSKIAVVDSTGKVLATETIYPHPPQKQYDKSAQVVAALVKQFNVDLIAIGNGTASRETDSFVADLIKRNNLKVQKIMVSEAGASVYSASELAAKEFPNLDVSLRGAVSIARRLQDPLAELVKIDPKSIGVGQYQHDVSQSMLAKRLDAIVEDCVNAVGVDLNSASAPLLTRVAGLNKTMANNIVKFRDEQGAFTNRKQLKKVARLGPKAFEQAAGFLRITGGDNPLDQCGVHPETYPIVEKMIKQLNIDNASLLNNSEQLQQLNIEEIITDQFGEVTISDIIAELTKPNRDPRPEFKTATFAEGVAKISDLSVGMVLEGVISNVANFGAFVDIGVHQDGLVHISALTDRFVSDPREIVKAGDIVKVKVMEVDVQRKRIALSMRLNDEPGEQPARTSTT
;
A
#
# COMPACT_ATOMS: atom_id res chain seq x y z
N GLU A 1 -23.16 6.29 9.94
CA GLU A 1 -22.37 5.18 10.52
C GLU A 1 -21.84 4.25 9.42
N ALA A 2 -22.69 3.59 8.59
CA ALA A 2 -22.21 2.69 7.52
C ALA A 2 -21.23 3.36 6.53
N ILE A 3 -21.49 4.60 6.14
CA ILE A 3 -20.58 5.35 5.24
C ILE A 3 -19.21 5.55 5.87
N GLU A 4 -19.11 5.75 7.19
CA GLU A 4 -17.82 5.88 7.87
C GLU A 4 -17.05 4.54 7.89
N VAL A 5 -17.74 3.42 8.02
CA VAL A 5 -17.11 2.09 7.88
C VAL A 5 -16.53 1.91 6.48
N PHE A 6 -17.29 2.27 5.44
CA PHE A 6 -16.80 2.20 4.06
C PHE A 6 -15.62 3.13 3.82
N ALA A 7 -15.66 4.33 4.38
CA ALA A 7 -14.55 5.29 4.34
C ALA A 7 -13.28 4.73 5.01
N THR A 8 -13.43 4.09 6.16
CA THR A 8 -12.32 3.44 6.88
C THR A 8 -11.74 2.28 6.05
N ASN A 9 -12.59 1.43 5.47
CA ASN A 9 -12.14 0.32 4.62
C ASN A 9 -11.37 0.83 3.41
N LEU A 10 -11.83 1.92 2.77
CA LEU A 10 -11.09 2.55 1.68
C LEU A 10 -9.75 3.09 2.14
N LYS A 11 -9.71 3.78 3.27
CA LYS A 11 -8.46 4.30 3.85
C LYS A 11 -7.45 3.19 4.09
N ASP A 12 -7.87 2.06 4.64
CA ASP A 12 -6.99 0.92 4.90
C ASP A 12 -6.39 0.33 3.61
N LEU A 13 -7.16 0.30 2.51
CA LEU A 13 -6.64 -0.11 1.20
C LEU A 13 -5.64 0.90 0.63
N LEU A 14 -5.96 2.20 0.69
CA LEU A 14 -5.11 3.27 0.15
C LEU A 14 -3.79 3.40 0.91
N MET A 15 -3.84 3.24 2.23
CA MET A 15 -2.71 3.44 3.13
C MET A 15 -1.99 2.13 3.48
N ALA A 16 -2.23 1.06 2.74
CA ALA A 16 -1.46 -0.17 2.88
C ALA A 16 0.02 0.07 2.53
N ALA A 17 0.91 -0.72 3.17
CA ALA A 17 2.35 -0.59 2.99
C ALA A 17 2.77 -0.77 1.52
N PRO A 18 3.42 0.20 0.89
CA PRO A 18 3.94 0.06 -0.46
C PRO A 18 5.20 -0.80 -0.45
N ALA A 19 5.28 -1.77 -1.37
CA ALA A 19 6.49 -2.56 -1.55
C ALA A 19 7.65 -1.74 -2.17
N GLY A 20 7.31 -0.61 -2.78
CA GLY A 20 8.26 0.29 -3.42
C GLY A 20 8.70 -0.17 -4.81
N PRO A 21 9.79 0.40 -5.34
CA PRO A 21 10.23 0.22 -6.72
C PRO A 21 10.95 -1.12 -6.92
N ARG A 22 10.20 -2.21 -6.90
CA ARG A 22 10.70 -3.58 -7.10
C ARG A 22 10.08 -4.19 -8.33
N ALA A 23 10.86 -4.97 -9.10
CA ALA A 23 10.32 -5.75 -10.21
C ALA A 23 9.29 -6.75 -9.70
N THR A 24 8.07 -6.65 -10.22
CA THR A 24 6.90 -7.38 -9.70
C THR A 24 6.17 -8.11 -10.81
N LEU A 25 5.83 -9.38 -10.56
CA LEU A 25 4.94 -10.16 -11.40
C LEU A 25 3.53 -10.14 -10.79
N GLY A 26 2.57 -9.56 -11.49
CA GLY A 26 1.16 -9.58 -11.13
C GLY A 26 0.46 -10.81 -11.70
N LEU A 27 -0.29 -11.49 -10.88
CA LEU A 27 -1.14 -12.62 -11.22
C LEU A 27 -2.60 -12.27 -10.94
N ASP A 28 -3.40 -12.23 -12.00
CA ASP A 28 -4.86 -12.13 -11.91
C ASP A 28 -5.44 -13.54 -12.07
N PRO A 29 -5.88 -14.18 -10.97
CA PRO A 29 -6.32 -15.56 -10.99
C PRO A 29 -7.55 -15.79 -11.84
N GLY A 30 -7.61 -16.92 -12.54
CA GLY A 30 -8.78 -17.31 -13.31
C GLY A 30 -8.78 -18.80 -13.65
N LEU A 31 -9.97 -19.42 -13.59
CA LEU A 31 -10.13 -20.86 -13.90
C LEU A 31 -10.27 -21.10 -15.40
N ARG A 32 -11.42 -20.73 -15.97
CA ARG A 32 -11.75 -21.05 -17.38
C ARG A 32 -10.94 -20.25 -18.38
N THR A 33 -10.81 -18.96 -18.15
CA THR A 33 -10.13 -18.01 -19.05
C THR A 33 -8.62 -18.00 -18.84
N GLY A 34 -8.11 -18.78 -17.88
CA GLY A 34 -6.72 -18.80 -17.46
C GLY A 34 -6.35 -17.65 -16.53
N SER A 35 -5.24 -17.82 -15.84
CA SER A 35 -4.65 -16.78 -15.00
C SER A 35 -3.81 -15.83 -15.86
N LYS A 36 -4.01 -14.53 -15.70
CA LYS A 36 -3.31 -13.49 -16.47
C LYS A 36 -2.08 -13.05 -15.70
N ILE A 37 -1.00 -12.87 -16.43
CA ILE A 37 0.30 -12.44 -15.89
C ILE A 37 0.71 -11.13 -16.52
N ALA A 38 1.24 -10.23 -15.69
CA ALA A 38 2.00 -9.07 -16.15
C ALA A 38 3.26 -8.91 -15.31
N VAL A 39 4.40 -8.70 -15.95
CA VAL A 39 5.64 -8.33 -15.28
C VAL A 39 5.86 -6.84 -15.46
N VAL A 40 6.08 -6.15 -14.35
CA VAL A 40 6.43 -4.71 -14.35
C VAL A 40 7.81 -4.50 -13.74
N ASP A 41 8.55 -3.53 -14.26
CA ASP A 41 9.83 -3.12 -13.68
C ASP A 41 9.64 -2.25 -12.42
N SER A 42 10.74 -1.79 -11.84
CA SER A 42 10.73 -0.93 -10.65
C SER A 42 9.98 0.39 -10.83
N THR A 43 9.74 0.83 -12.07
CA THR A 43 8.99 2.06 -12.38
C THR A 43 7.51 1.78 -12.68
N GLY A 44 7.08 0.54 -12.67
CA GLY A 44 5.73 0.11 -13.05
C GLY A 44 5.51 -0.05 -14.55
N LYS A 45 6.58 0.02 -15.37
CA LYS A 45 6.50 -0.22 -16.82
C LYS A 45 6.32 -1.71 -17.10
N VAL A 46 5.39 -2.04 -17.97
CA VAL A 46 5.14 -3.43 -18.40
C VAL A 46 6.29 -3.95 -19.25
N LEU A 47 6.87 -5.08 -18.84
CA LEU A 47 7.96 -5.76 -19.53
C LEU A 47 7.48 -6.98 -20.31
N ALA A 48 6.51 -7.73 -19.76
CA ALA A 48 5.95 -8.91 -20.37
C ALA A 48 4.53 -9.17 -19.88
N THR A 49 3.74 -9.85 -20.69
CA THR A 49 2.41 -10.35 -20.34
C THR A 49 2.20 -11.75 -20.90
N GLU A 50 1.50 -12.60 -20.15
CA GLU A 50 1.20 -13.97 -20.52
C GLU A 50 -0.15 -14.41 -19.97
N THR A 51 -0.69 -15.49 -20.51
CA THR A 51 -1.85 -16.21 -19.94
C THR A 51 -1.45 -17.66 -19.71
N ILE A 52 -1.68 -18.15 -18.50
CA ILE A 52 -1.39 -19.53 -18.11
C ILE A 52 -2.64 -20.25 -17.65
N TYR A 53 -2.64 -21.57 -17.70
CA TYR A 53 -3.79 -22.42 -17.40
C TYR A 53 -3.43 -23.52 -16.39
N PRO A 54 -2.98 -23.18 -15.17
CA PRO A 54 -2.54 -24.18 -14.20
C PRO A 54 -3.67 -25.00 -13.60
N HIS A 55 -4.91 -24.45 -13.62
CA HIS A 55 -6.07 -24.99 -12.94
C HIS A 55 -7.02 -25.76 -13.90
N PRO A 56 -7.97 -26.57 -13.36
CA PRO A 56 -9.04 -27.12 -14.16
C PRO A 56 -9.84 -26.04 -14.90
N PRO A 57 -10.34 -26.32 -16.12
CA PRO A 57 -10.36 -27.62 -16.80
C PRO A 57 -9.08 -27.98 -17.54
N GLN A 58 -8.19 -27.00 -17.87
CA GLN A 58 -7.03 -27.22 -18.75
C GLN A 58 -5.88 -27.99 -18.08
N LYS A 59 -5.66 -27.78 -16.77
CA LYS A 59 -4.65 -28.47 -15.93
C LYS A 59 -3.23 -28.49 -16.52
N GLN A 60 -2.80 -27.38 -17.15
CA GLN A 60 -1.45 -27.24 -17.73
C GLN A 60 -0.44 -26.78 -16.65
N TYR A 61 -0.37 -27.52 -15.56
CA TYR A 61 0.38 -27.13 -14.37
C TYR A 61 1.87 -26.94 -14.65
N ASP A 62 2.54 -27.95 -15.18
CA ASP A 62 4.00 -27.90 -15.40
C ASP A 62 4.40 -26.87 -16.45
N LYS A 63 3.62 -26.75 -17.53
CA LYS A 63 3.83 -25.71 -18.55
C LYS A 63 3.69 -24.31 -17.94
N SER A 64 2.68 -24.11 -17.13
CA SER A 64 2.43 -22.84 -16.43
C SER A 64 3.56 -22.50 -15.46
N ALA A 65 4.04 -23.50 -14.72
CA ALA A 65 5.18 -23.35 -13.80
C ALA A 65 6.48 -22.98 -14.53
N GLN A 66 6.74 -23.57 -15.69
CA GLN A 66 7.89 -23.22 -16.53
C GLN A 66 7.84 -21.77 -17.02
N VAL A 67 6.65 -21.32 -17.48
CA VAL A 67 6.46 -19.93 -17.95
C VAL A 67 6.73 -18.95 -16.82
N VAL A 68 6.14 -19.15 -15.64
CA VAL A 68 6.34 -18.24 -14.50
C VAL A 68 7.79 -18.23 -14.04
N ALA A 69 8.43 -19.41 -13.91
CA ALA A 69 9.83 -19.52 -13.50
C ALA A 69 10.77 -18.83 -14.52
N ALA A 70 10.49 -18.94 -15.81
CA ALA A 70 11.25 -18.26 -16.86
C ALA A 70 11.12 -16.73 -16.75
N LEU A 71 9.92 -16.21 -16.57
CA LEU A 71 9.67 -14.77 -16.41
C LEU A 71 10.36 -14.22 -15.15
N VAL A 72 10.27 -14.92 -14.03
CA VAL A 72 10.92 -14.54 -12.77
C VAL A 72 12.43 -14.40 -12.96
N LYS A 73 13.07 -15.38 -13.64
CA LYS A 73 14.50 -15.36 -13.89
C LYS A 73 14.91 -14.31 -14.93
N GLN A 74 14.15 -14.19 -16.01
CA GLN A 74 14.46 -13.28 -17.12
C GLN A 74 14.45 -11.82 -16.69
N PHE A 75 13.49 -11.43 -15.85
CA PHE A 75 13.27 -10.04 -15.43
C PHE A 75 13.74 -9.76 -14.01
N ASN A 76 14.43 -10.69 -13.35
CA ASN A 76 14.88 -10.56 -11.97
C ASN A 76 13.72 -10.10 -11.05
N VAL A 77 12.59 -10.80 -11.12
CA VAL A 77 11.40 -10.48 -10.34
C VAL A 77 11.66 -10.71 -8.85
N ASP A 78 11.37 -9.70 -8.03
CA ASP A 78 11.52 -9.76 -6.57
C ASP A 78 10.24 -10.25 -5.88
N LEU A 79 9.07 -9.89 -6.43
CA LEU A 79 7.78 -10.11 -5.81
C LEU A 79 6.76 -10.68 -6.81
N ILE A 80 5.93 -11.60 -6.34
CA ILE A 80 4.75 -12.09 -7.06
C ILE A 80 3.50 -11.61 -6.32
N ALA A 81 2.75 -10.71 -6.95
CA ALA A 81 1.48 -10.21 -6.45
C ALA A 81 0.34 -11.08 -6.98
N ILE A 82 -0.43 -11.69 -6.11
CA ILE A 82 -1.57 -12.55 -6.46
C ILE A 82 -2.86 -11.85 -6.07
N GLY A 83 -3.75 -11.62 -7.04
CA GLY A 83 -5.09 -11.09 -6.78
C GLY A 83 -5.90 -12.01 -5.87
N ASN A 84 -6.68 -11.43 -4.95
CA ASN A 84 -7.43 -12.19 -3.93
C ASN A 84 -8.84 -12.61 -4.35
N GLY A 85 -9.15 -12.61 -5.64
CA GLY A 85 -10.46 -13.00 -6.16
C GLY A 85 -10.65 -14.50 -6.38
N THR A 86 -11.47 -14.84 -7.39
CA THR A 86 -11.76 -16.23 -7.73
C THR A 86 -10.49 -17.00 -8.08
N ALA A 87 -10.34 -18.22 -7.59
CA ALA A 87 -9.16 -19.09 -7.77
C ALA A 87 -7.87 -18.59 -7.13
N SER A 88 -7.94 -17.59 -6.25
CA SER A 88 -6.76 -17.06 -5.57
C SER A 88 -6.04 -18.09 -4.71
N ARG A 89 -6.77 -18.95 -4.00
CA ARG A 89 -6.19 -20.01 -3.15
C ARG A 89 -5.44 -21.05 -3.97
N GLU A 90 -6.04 -21.51 -5.07
CA GLU A 90 -5.42 -22.46 -5.99
C GLU A 90 -4.17 -21.85 -6.64
N THR A 91 -4.24 -20.58 -7.00
CA THR A 91 -3.11 -19.85 -7.59
C THR A 91 -2.01 -19.61 -6.56
N ASP A 92 -2.34 -19.29 -5.32
CA ASP A 92 -1.39 -19.15 -4.22
C ASP A 92 -0.64 -20.47 -3.97
N SER A 93 -1.35 -21.58 -3.89
CA SER A 93 -0.76 -22.92 -3.76
C SER A 93 0.14 -23.29 -4.93
N PHE A 94 -0.29 -22.97 -6.16
CA PHE A 94 0.49 -23.17 -7.37
C PHE A 94 1.81 -22.38 -7.32
N VAL A 95 1.75 -21.09 -6.95
CA VAL A 95 2.93 -20.23 -6.85
C VAL A 95 3.88 -20.71 -5.74
N ALA A 96 3.35 -21.09 -4.59
CA ALA A 96 4.16 -21.63 -3.50
C ALA A 96 4.95 -22.88 -3.92
N ASP A 97 4.28 -23.80 -4.62
CA ASP A 97 4.90 -25.04 -5.11
C ASP A 97 5.97 -24.76 -6.19
N LEU A 98 5.68 -23.87 -7.14
CA LEU A 98 6.68 -23.53 -8.18
C LEU A 98 7.91 -22.81 -7.59
N ILE A 99 7.74 -21.93 -6.60
CA ILE A 99 8.86 -21.28 -5.91
C ILE A 99 9.77 -22.33 -5.28
N LYS A 100 9.19 -23.30 -4.57
CA LYS A 100 9.91 -24.38 -3.91
C LYS A 100 10.62 -25.29 -4.90
N ARG A 101 9.90 -25.78 -5.93
CA ARG A 101 10.45 -26.71 -6.94
C ARG A 101 11.58 -26.11 -7.76
N ASN A 102 11.50 -24.81 -8.06
CA ASN A 102 12.51 -24.13 -8.89
C ASN A 102 13.55 -23.36 -8.06
N ASN A 103 13.50 -23.46 -6.73
CA ASN A 103 14.38 -22.75 -5.79
C ASN A 103 14.47 -21.24 -6.12
N LEU A 104 13.32 -20.60 -6.34
CA LEU A 104 13.26 -19.19 -6.72
C LEU A 104 13.41 -18.31 -5.47
N LYS A 105 14.23 -17.27 -5.59
CA LYS A 105 14.39 -16.23 -4.55
C LYS A 105 13.37 -15.10 -4.76
N VAL A 106 12.10 -15.41 -4.70
CA VAL A 106 10.99 -14.50 -4.90
C VAL A 106 9.96 -14.70 -3.80
N GLN A 107 9.30 -13.63 -3.38
CA GLN A 107 8.24 -13.70 -2.37
C GLN A 107 6.87 -13.52 -3.04
N LYS A 108 5.88 -14.29 -2.60
CA LYS A 108 4.50 -14.16 -3.02
C LYS A 108 3.69 -13.37 -2.00
N ILE A 109 2.81 -12.52 -2.47
CA ILE A 109 1.96 -11.67 -1.62
C ILE A 109 0.57 -11.59 -2.21
N MET A 110 -0.45 -11.80 -1.37
CA MET A 110 -1.84 -11.58 -1.76
C MET A 110 -2.13 -10.09 -1.82
N VAL A 111 -2.77 -9.65 -2.90
CA VAL A 111 -3.11 -8.26 -3.15
C VAL A 111 -4.61 -8.15 -3.40
N SER A 112 -5.25 -7.14 -2.84
CA SER A 112 -6.66 -6.85 -3.14
C SER A 112 -6.82 -6.51 -4.61
N GLU A 113 -7.68 -7.22 -5.32
CA GLU A 113 -8.05 -6.92 -6.71
C GLU A 113 -9.29 -6.02 -6.81
N ALA A 114 -9.77 -5.47 -5.69
CA ALA A 114 -10.94 -4.61 -5.64
C ALA A 114 -10.88 -3.51 -6.71
N GLY A 115 -11.89 -3.44 -7.58
CA GLY A 115 -11.98 -2.48 -8.68
C GLY A 115 -11.01 -2.70 -9.85
N ALA A 116 -10.18 -3.77 -9.87
CA ALA A 116 -9.23 -4.02 -10.96
C ALA A 116 -9.91 -4.23 -12.31
N SER A 117 -11.07 -4.90 -12.33
CA SER A 117 -11.89 -5.07 -13.53
C SER A 117 -12.45 -3.73 -14.04
N VAL A 118 -12.83 -2.83 -13.16
CA VAL A 118 -13.31 -1.48 -13.53
C VAL A 118 -12.17 -0.68 -14.14
N TYR A 119 -10.99 -0.71 -13.53
CA TYR A 119 -9.80 -0.07 -14.10
C TYR A 119 -9.48 -0.63 -15.49
N SER A 120 -9.42 -1.95 -15.65
CA SER A 120 -9.03 -2.58 -16.92
C SER A 120 -9.95 -2.21 -18.08
N ALA A 121 -11.24 -2.00 -17.82
CA ALA A 121 -12.24 -1.56 -18.80
C ALA A 121 -12.31 -0.04 -18.99
N SER A 122 -11.56 0.74 -18.20
CA SER A 122 -11.63 2.21 -18.21
C SER A 122 -10.97 2.84 -19.44
N GLU A 123 -11.40 4.05 -19.77
CA GLU A 123 -10.75 4.88 -20.80
C GLU A 123 -9.28 5.18 -20.45
N LEU A 124 -9.00 5.35 -19.17
CA LEU A 124 -7.63 5.59 -18.69
C LEU A 124 -6.72 4.39 -19.01
N ALA A 125 -7.16 3.17 -18.67
CA ALA A 125 -6.40 1.95 -18.96
C ALA A 125 -6.23 1.73 -20.47
N ALA A 126 -7.25 2.07 -21.27
CA ALA A 126 -7.17 2.01 -22.72
C ALA A 126 -6.12 2.99 -23.28
N LYS A 127 -5.97 4.16 -22.68
CA LYS A 127 -4.92 5.15 -23.04
C LYS A 127 -3.55 4.73 -22.58
N GLU A 128 -3.43 4.17 -21.37
CA GLU A 128 -2.15 3.65 -20.85
C GLU A 128 -1.64 2.45 -21.66
N PHE A 129 -2.56 1.58 -22.10
CA PHE A 129 -2.27 0.31 -22.77
C PHE A 129 -3.13 0.11 -24.02
N PRO A 130 -2.95 0.92 -25.08
CA PRO A 130 -3.78 0.84 -26.27
C PRO A 130 -3.66 -0.49 -27.02
N ASN A 131 -2.53 -1.17 -26.90
CA ASN A 131 -2.24 -2.44 -27.60
C ASN A 131 -2.33 -3.68 -26.69
N LEU A 132 -2.72 -3.50 -25.43
CA LEU A 132 -2.84 -4.60 -24.49
C LEU A 132 -4.30 -5.03 -24.34
N ASP A 133 -4.54 -6.34 -24.42
CA ASP A 133 -5.87 -6.90 -24.17
C ASP A 133 -6.41 -6.51 -22.80
N VAL A 134 -7.71 -6.18 -22.75
CA VAL A 134 -8.41 -5.74 -21.53
C VAL A 134 -8.18 -6.72 -20.38
N SER A 135 -8.20 -8.03 -20.67
CA SER A 135 -8.02 -9.06 -19.63
C SER A 135 -6.64 -9.07 -18.98
N LEU A 136 -5.62 -8.55 -19.65
CA LEU A 136 -4.24 -8.46 -19.14
C LEU A 136 -4.00 -7.21 -18.30
N ARG A 137 -4.77 -6.15 -18.50
CA ARG A 137 -4.64 -4.88 -17.77
C ARG A 137 -4.89 -5.05 -16.27
N GLY A 138 -5.76 -5.99 -15.88
CA GLY A 138 -5.99 -6.35 -14.48
C GLY A 138 -4.72 -6.84 -13.77
N ALA A 139 -3.96 -7.72 -14.40
CA ALA A 139 -2.70 -8.22 -13.87
C ALA A 139 -1.65 -7.12 -13.71
N VAL A 140 -1.60 -6.16 -14.65
CA VAL A 140 -0.75 -4.96 -14.52
C VAL A 140 -1.13 -4.15 -13.29
N SER A 141 -2.42 -3.91 -13.10
CA SER A 141 -2.92 -3.17 -11.94
C SER A 141 -2.58 -3.87 -10.63
N ILE A 142 -2.74 -5.19 -10.55
CA ILE A 142 -2.37 -6.00 -9.37
C ILE A 142 -0.89 -5.85 -9.03
N ALA A 143 0.01 -5.93 -10.02
CA ALA A 143 1.43 -5.73 -9.81
C ALA A 143 1.76 -4.33 -9.29
N ARG A 144 1.20 -3.29 -9.90
CA ARG A 144 1.42 -1.89 -9.51
C ARG A 144 0.84 -1.55 -8.14
N ARG A 145 -0.28 -2.17 -7.74
CA ARG A 145 -0.85 -2.00 -6.39
C ARG A 145 0.08 -2.49 -5.31
N LEU A 146 0.85 -3.55 -5.56
CA LEU A 146 1.84 -4.00 -4.59
C LEU A 146 2.99 -2.99 -4.48
N GLN A 147 3.41 -2.40 -5.58
CA GLN A 147 4.43 -1.36 -5.57
C GLN A 147 3.99 -0.11 -4.82
N ASP A 148 2.81 0.42 -5.12
CA ASP A 148 2.18 1.55 -4.42
C ASP A 148 0.65 1.50 -4.53
N PRO A 149 -0.05 1.06 -3.47
CA PRO A 149 -1.52 0.95 -3.48
C PRO A 149 -2.21 2.27 -3.75
N LEU A 150 -1.76 3.35 -3.12
CA LEU A 150 -2.37 4.67 -3.26
C LEU A 150 -2.26 5.18 -4.71
N ALA A 151 -1.07 5.14 -5.28
CA ALA A 151 -0.81 5.63 -6.64
C ALA A 151 -1.63 4.89 -7.71
N GLU A 152 -1.93 3.61 -7.50
CA GLU A 152 -2.74 2.82 -8.43
C GLU A 152 -4.25 2.96 -8.19
N LEU A 153 -4.70 2.89 -6.94
CA LEU A 153 -6.12 2.93 -6.60
C LEU A 153 -6.79 4.28 -6.90
N VAL A 154 -6.05 5.38 -6.92
CA VAL A 154 -6.58 6.70 -7.32
C VAL A 154 -7.07 6.77 -8.77
N LYS A 155 -6.69 5.80 -9.61
CA LYS A 155 -7.12 5.67 -11.00
C LYS A 155 -8.56 5.17 -11.13
N ILE A 156 -9.16 4.70 -10.05
CA ILE A 156 -10.50 4.10 -10.00
C ILE A 156 -11.44 5.05 -9.27
N ASP A 157 -12.68 5.18 -9.74
CA ASP A 157 -13.73 5.85 -8.98
C ASP A 157 -13.86 5.17 -7.60
N PRO A 158 -13.74 5.89 -6.49
CA PRO A 158 -13.76 5.32 -5.16
C PRO A 158 -14.98 4.43 -4.88
N LYS A 159 -16.15 4.76 -5.41
CA LYS A 159 -17.36 3.93 -5.31
C LYS A 159 -17.25 2.59 -6.04
N SER A 160 -16.43 2.55 -7.08
CA SER A 160 -16.23 1.35 -7.90
C SER A 160 -15.19 0.38 -7.31
N ILE A 161 -14.47 0.77 -6.26
CA ILE A 161 -13.52 -0.10 -5.58
C ILE A 161 -14.24 -1.21 -4.82
N GLY A 162 -15.45 -0.95 -4.29
CA GLY A 162 -16.22 -1.97 -3.58
C GLY A 162 -15.71 -2.20 -2.15
N VAL A 163 -15.85 -1.18 -1.30
CA VAL A 163 -15.30 -1.15 0.06
C VAL A 163 -16.23 -1.72 1.14
N GLY A 164 -17.37 -2.30 0.76
CA GLY A 164 -18.27 -2.94 1.72
C GLY A 164 -19.49 -3.58 1.07
N GLN A 165 -20.03 -4.58 1.75
CA GLN A 165 -21.36 -5.13 1.43
C GLN A 165 -22.41 -4.05 1.65
N TYR A 166 -23.46 -4.07 0.83
CA TYR A 166 -24.59 -3.12 0.92
C TYR A 166 -24.21 -1.65 0.71
N GLN A 167 -23.09 -1.39 0.05
CA GLN A 167 -22.67 -0.03 -0.33
C GLN A 167 -23.74 0.69 -1.15
N HIS A 168 -24.55 -0.04 -1.93
CA HIS A 168 -25.66 0.48 -2.72
C HIS A 168 -26.90 0.86 -1.90
N ASP A 169 -27.01 0.42 -0.65
CA ASP A 169 -28.16 0.70 0.23
C ASP A 169 -28.06 2.04 0.97
N VAL A 170 -26.95 2.74 0.84
CA VAL A 170 -26.76 4.08 1.45
C VAL A 170 -26.93 5.19 0.42
N SER A 171 -27.05 6.43 0.90
CA SER A 171 -27.09 7.61 0.02
C SER A 171 -25.83 7.69 -0.86
N GLN A 172 -25.99 7.51 -2.17
CA GLN A 172 -24.87 7.46 -3.11
C GLN A 172 -24.14 8.80 -3.24
N SER A 173 -24.81 9.91 -3.06
CA SER A 173 -24.20 11.25 -3.06
C SER A 173 -23.35 11.50 -1.82
N MET A 174 -23.83 11.09 -0.65
CA MET A 174 -23.06 11.19 0.60
C MET A 174 -21.86 10.23 0.60
N LEU A 175 -22.07 9.00 0.11
CA LEU A 175 -21.00 8.02 -0.04
C LEU A 175 -19.89 8.56 -0.96
N ALA A 176 -20.23 9.01 -2.17
CA ALA A 176 -19.26 9.56 -3.11
C ALA A 176 -18.44 10.69 -2.47
N LYS A 177 -19.12 11.66 -1.86
CA LYS A 177 -18.49 12.81 -1.22
C LYS A 177 -17.53 12.40 -0.09
N ARG A 178 -17.93 11.40 0.71
CA ARG A 178 -17.10 10.94 1.82
C ARG A 178 -15.89 10.13 1.33
N LEU A 179 -16.08 9.25 0.35
CA LEU A 179 -14.98 8.48 -0.23
C LEU A 179 -13.98 9.38 -0.97
N ASP A 180 -14.44 10.38 -1.72
CA ASP A 180 -13.56 11.35 -2.38
C ASP A 180 -12.73 12.13 -1.35
N ALA A 181 -13.32 12.56 -0.25
CA ALA A 181 -12.60 13.25 0.82
C ALA A 181 -11.50 12.35 1.42
N ILE A 182 -11.77 11.05 1.64
CA ILE A 182 -10.75 10.11 2.15
C ILE A 182 -9.59 9.95 1.16
N VAL A 183 -9.87 9.87 -0.14
CA VAL A 183 -8.81 9.78 -1.16
C VAL A 183 -7.91 11.02 -1.12
N GLU A 184 -8.52 12.21 -1.07
CA GLU A 184 -7.79 13.48 -0.98
C GLU A 184 -6.95 13.56 0.30
N ASP A 185 -7.52 13.22 1.45
CA ASP A 185 -6.82 13.19 2.74
C ASP A 185 -5.61 12.25 2.69
N CYS A 186 -5.75 11.04 2.15
CA CYS A 186 -4.66 10.09 2.02
C CYS A 186 -3.55 10.59 1.10
N VAL A 187 -3.90 11.13 -0.07
CA VAL A 187 -2.93 11.66 -1.05
C VAL A 187 -2.15 12.84 -0.46
N ASN A 188 -2.82 13.76 0.20
CA ASN A 188 -2.17 14.92 0.80
C ASN A 188 -1.32 14.54 2.03
N ALA A 189 -1.74 13.55 2.82
CA ALA A 189 -0.96 13.04 3.95
C ALA A 189 0.36 12.37 3.51
N VAL A 190 0.33 11.61 2.42
CA VAL A 190 1.53 10.95 1.86
C VAL A 190 2.42 11.95 1.12
N GLY A 191 1.82 12.94 0.46
CA GLY A 191 2.52 13.82 -0.49
C GLY A 191 2.76 13.15 -1.84
N VAL A 192 3.04 13.95 -2.85
CA VAL A 192 3.09 13.52 -4.24
C VAL A 192 4.40 13.97 -4.88
N ASP A 193 5.15 13.03 -5.44
CA ASP A 193 6.33 13.36 -6.24
C ASP A 193 5.91 13.95 -7.60
N LEU A 194 6.37 15.18 -7.87
CA LEU A 194 5.96 15.96 -9.03
C LEU A 194 6.45 15.36 -10.35
N ASN A 195 7.57 14.62 -10.30
CA ASN A 195 8.23 14.08 -11.47
C ASN A 195 7.77 12.67 -11.86
N SER A 196 7.15 11.93 -10.94
CA SER A 196 6.69 10.56 -11.18
C SER A 196 5.17 10.39 -11.14
N ALA A 197 4.44 11.32 -10.52
CA ALA A 197 3.00 11.20 -10.32
C ALA A 197 2.21 11.17 -11.64
N SER A 198 1.19 10.32 -11.67
CA SER A 198 0.19 10.30 -12.74
C SER A 198 -0.78 11.49 -12.62
N ALA A 199 -1.43 11.86 -13.73
CA ALA A 199 -2.46 12.89 -13.70
C ALA A 199 -3.62 12.57 -12.74
N PRO A 200 -4.14 11.33 -12.64
CA PRO A 200 -5.12 10.96 -11.62
C PRO A 200 -4.65 11.21 -10.18
N LEU A 201 -3.39 10.90 -9.85
CA LEU A 201 -2.82 11.15 -8.53
C LEU A 201 -2.72 12.67 -8.26
N LEU A 202 -2.19 13.43 -9.20
CA LEU A 202 -2.09 14.89 -9.09
C LEU A 202 -3.45 15.57 -8.94
N THR A 203 -4.50 15.05 -9.57
CA THR A 203 -5.86 15.59 -9.46
C THR A 203 -6.39 15.54 -8.03
N ARG A 204 -5.88 14.65 -7.18
CA ARG A 204 -6.28 14.50 -5.77
C ARG A 204 -5.50 15.40 -4.81
N VAL A 205 -4.51 16.12 -5.31
CA VAL A 205 -3.77 17.11 -4.50
C VAL A 205 -4.62 18.34 -4.27
N ALA A 206 -4.66 18.83 -3.02
CA ALA A 206 -5.40 20.03 -2.66
C ALA A 206 -5.03 21.23 -3.56
N GLY A 207 -6.02 21.92 -4.05
CA GLY A 207 -5.86 23.07 -4.97
C GLY A 207 -5.68 22.72 -6.44
N LEU A 208 -5.49 21.45 -6.79
CA LEU A 208 -5.40 21.00 -8.18
C LEU A 208 -6.74 20.45 -8.69
N ASN A 209 -6.90 20.50 -10.00
CA ASN A 209 -7.99 19.86 -10.73
C ASN A 209 -7.44 19.06 -11.94
N LYS A 210 -8.31 18.34 -12.62
CA LYS A 210 -7.93 17.49 -13.77
C LYS A 210 -7.16 18.24 -14.85
N THR A 211 -7.56 19.48 -15.15
CA THR A 211 -6.88 20.31 -16.18
C THR A 211 -5.47 20.69 -15.73
N MET A 212 -5.31 21.12 -14.49
CA MET A 212 -3.99 21.47 -13.93
C MET A 212 -3.09 20.25 -13.84
N ALA A 213 -3.62 19.10 -13.39
CA ALA A 213 -2.88 17.86 -13.32
C ALA A 213 -2.36 17.40 -14.70
N ASN A 214 -3.18 17.46 -15.72
CA ASN A 214 -2.77 17.16 -17.10
C ASN A 214 -1.72 18.16 -17.60
N ASN A 215 -1.85 19.45 -17.28
CA ASN A 215 -0.88 20.47 -17.67
C ASN A 215 0.47 20.29 -16.96
N ILE A 216 0.48 19.81 -15.71
CA ILE A 216 1.71 19.46 -15.01
C ILE A 216 2.44 18.32 -15.72
N VAL A 217 1.71 17.24 -16.05
CA VAL A 217 2.28 16.10 -16.79
C VAL A 217 2.81 16.56 -18.15
N LYS A 218 2.02 17.33 -18.90
CA LYS A 218 2.44 17.89 -20.20
C LYS A 218 3.70 18.76 -20.08
N PHE A 219 3.75 19.65 -19.09
CA PHE A 219 4.93 20.49 -18.85
C PHE A 219 6.17 19.65 -18.59
N ARG A 220 6.05 18.61 -17.75
CA ARG A 220 7.13 17.67 -17.46
C ARG A 220 7.62 16.93 -18.70
N ASP A 221 6.70 16.49 -19.55
CA ASP A 221 7.03 15.76 -20.78
C ASP A 221 7.70 16.66 -21.83
N GLU A 222 7.31 17.94 -21.90
CA GLU A 222 7.84 18.90 -22.89
C GLU A 222 9.10 19.61 -22.42
N GLN A 223 9.19 19.99 -21.14
CA GLN A 223 10.26 20.83 -20.59
C GLN A 223 11.29 20.04 -19.74
N GLY A 224 11.04 18.74 -19.52
CA GLY A 224 11.82 17.90 -18.64
C GLY A 224 11.35 17.94 -17.18
N ALA A 225 12.04 17.20 -16.33
CA ALA A 225 11.71 17.08 -14.90
C ALA A 225 11.73 18.45 -14.20
N PHE A 226 10.82 18.63 -13.25
CA PHE A 226 10.85 19.78 -12.35
C PHE A 226 12.09 19.73 -11.46
N THR A 227 12.83 20.83 -11.38
CA THR A 227 14.00 20.97 -10.49
C THR A 227 13.69 21.79 -9.24
N ASN A 228 12.62 22.58 -9.26
CA ASN A 228 12.16 23.33 -8.11
C ASN A 228 10.65 23.63 -8.18
N ARG A 229 10.02 23.87 -7.03
CA ARG A 229 8.58 24.18 -6.93
C ARG A 229 8.17 25.47 -7.65
N LYS A 230 9.09 26.45 -7.81
CA LYS A 230 8.81 27.72 -8.49
C LYS A 230 8.42 27.50 -9.96
N GLN A 231 8.88 26.42 -10.59
CA GLN A 231 8.54 26.08 -11.97
C GLN A 231 7.04 25.77 -12.14
N LEU A 232 6.32 25.37 -11.09
CA LEU A 232 4.87 25.21 -11.12
C LEU A 232 4.12 26.47 -11.56
N LYS A 233 4.66 27.66 -11.27
CA LYS A 233 4.09 28.94 -11.70
C LYS A 233 4.13 29.15 -13.22
N LYS A 234 4.90 28.34 -13.96
CA LYS A 234 4.97 28.32 -15.43
C LYS A 234 3.98 27.35 -16.06
N VAL A 235 3.34 26.49 -15.25
CA VAL A 235 2.36 25.52 -15.74
C VAL A 235 1.06 26.24 -16.11
N ALA A 236 0.56 25.98 -17.32
CA ALA A 236 -0.66 26.60 -17.82
C ALA A 236 -1.85 26.35 -16.89
N ARG A 237 -2.63 27.41 -16.62
CA ARG A 237 -3.81 27.43 -15.74
C ARG A 237 -3.53 27.15 -14.26
N LEU A 238 -2.31 27.00 -13.82
CA LEU A 238 -1.92 26.90 -12.44
C LEU A 238 -1.64 28.31 -11.89
N GLY A 239 -2.68 28.95 -11.38
CA GLY A 239 -2.60 30.32 -10.85
C GLY A 239 -1.99 30.35 -9.43
N PRO A 240 -1.76 31.58 -8.89
CA PRO A 240 -1.16 31.78 -7.57
C PRO A 240 -1.89 31.03 -6.44
N LYS A 241 -3.23 31.09 -6.41
CA LYS A 241 -4.04 30.42 -5.40
C LYS A 241 -3.88 28.90 -5.43
N ALA A 242 -3.85 28.29 -6.62
CA ALA A 242 -3.63 26.87 -6.78
C ALA A 242 -2.21 26.47 -6.32
N PHE A 243 -1.21 27.30 -6.64
CA PHE A 243 0.16 27.12 -6.17
C PHE A 243 0.25 27.16 -4.63
N GLU A 244 -0.35 28.15 -3.99
CA GLU A 244 -0.38 28.26 -2.53
C GLU A 244 -1.04 27.03 -1.86
N GLN A 245 -2.12 26.51 -2.41
CA GLN A 245 -2.81 25.36 -1.86
C GLN A 245 -2.07 24.03 -2.09
N ALA A 246 -1.42 23.88 -3.25
CA ALA A 246 -0.84 22.60 -3.66
C ALA A 246 0.65 22.41 -3.28
N ALA A 247 1.41 23.50 -3.17
CA ALA A 247 2.87 23.45 -3.14
C ALA A 247 3.45 22.62 -1.99
N GLY A 248 2.84 22.63 -0.80
CA GLY A 248 3.29 21.85 0.35
C GLY A 248 3.12 20.33 0.18
N PHE A 249 2.22 19.90 -0.68
CA PHE A 249 1.93 18.50 -0.97
C PHE A 249 2.69 17.95 -2.18
N LEU A 250 3.26 18.84 -3.00
CA LEU A 250 4.03 18.49 -4.20
C LEU A 250 5.52 18.51 -3.87
N ARG A 251 6.21 17.42 -4.11
CA ARG A 251 7.60 17.21 -3.72
C ARG A 251 8.49 16.96 -4.93
N ILE A 252 9.76 17.36 -4.80
CA ILE A 252 10.78 17.18 -5.83
C ILE A 252 12.03 16.61 -5.16
N THR A 253 12.32 15.35 -5.44
CA THR A 253 13.52 14.69 -4.93
C THR A 253 14.71 15.03 -5.82
N GLY A 254 15.84 15.43 -5.22
CA GLY A 254 17.07 15.76 -5.95
C GLY A 254 17.00 17.04 -6.79
N GLY A 255 16.10 17.97 -6.45
CA GLY A 255 15.98 19.27 -7.11
C GLY A 255 17.00 20.29 -6.61
N ASP A 256 16.88 21.54 -7.13
CA ASP A 256 17.78 22.66 -6.83
C ASP A 256 17.72 23.10 -5.36
N ASN A 257 16.54 22.99 -4.74
CA ASN A 257 16.31 23.37 -3.36
C ASN A 257 15.98 22.13 -2.51
N PRO A 258 16.81 21.76 -1.54
CA PRO A 258 16.55 20.64 -0.65
C PRO A 258 15.19 20.71 0.07
N LEU A 259 14.66 21.90 0.35
CA LEU A 259 13.37 22.09 0.99
C LEU A 259 12.18 21.63 0.11
N ASP A 260 12.37 21.60 -1.21
CA ASP A 260 11.32 21.14 -2.13
C ASP A 260 11.06 19.63 -2.05
N GLN A 261 11.92 18.85 -1.38
CA GLN A 261 11.71 17.42 -1.18
C GLN A 261 10.85 17.10 0.06
N CYS A 262 10.55 18.07 0.92
CA CYS A 262 9.78 17.86 2.16
C CYS A 262 8.43 18.60 2.15
N GLY A 263 7.63 18.39 3.20
CA GLY A 263 6.31 19.00 3.34
C GLY A 263 6.31 20.47 3.75
N VAL A 264 7.48 21.09 3.96
CA VAL A 264 7.59 22.51 4.30
C VAL A 264 7.02 23.37 3.18
N HIS A 265 6.06 24.22 3.52
CA HIS A 265 5.41 25.07 2.52
C HIS A 265 6.33 26.22 2.09
N PRO A 266 6.38 26.61 0.80
CA PRO A 266 7.27 27.68 0.32
C PRO A 266 7.06 29.04 1.00
N GLU A 267 5.88 29.34 1.50
CA GLU A 267 5.60 30.56 2.29
C GLU A 267 6.41 30.64 3.57
N THR A 268 6.80 29.48 4.14
CA THR A 268 7.57 29.42 5.37
C THR A 268 9.08 29.36 5.15
N TYR A 269 9.56 29.37 3.91
CA TYR A 269 11.00 29.38 3.61
C TYR A 269 11.76 30.53 4.27
N PRO A 270 11.21 31.77 4.39
CA PRO A 270 11.89 32.82 5.16
C PRO A 270 12.13 32.48 6.62
N ILE A 271 11.24 31.65 7.24
CA ILE A 271 11.44 31.13 8.60
C ILE A 271 12.60 30.14 8.63
N VAL A 272 12.63 29.23 7.65
CA VAL A 272 13.73 28.25 7.54
C VAL A 272 15.07 28.97 7.30
N GLU A 273 15.10 30.04 6.52
CA GLU A 273 16.31 30.87 6.35
C GLU A 273 16.79 31.51 7.66
N LYS A 274 15.87 31.92 8.55
CA LYS A 274 16.23 32.40 9.90
C LYS A 274 16.84 31.26 10.74
N MET A 275 16.25 30.05 10.69
CA MET A 275 16.79 28.87 11.38
C MET A 275 18.21 28.56 10.93
N ILE A 276 18.45 28.56 9.62
CA ILE A 276 19.77 28.34 9.02
C ILE A 276 20.79 29.36 9.49
N LYS A 277 20.41 30.64 9.53
CA LYS A 277 21.29 31.73 10.00
C LYS A 277 21.60 31.58 11.49
N GLN A 278 20.60 31.22 12.30
CA GLN A 278 20.80 31.04 13.75
C GLN A 278 21.74 29.86 14.05
N LEU A 279 21.61 28.77 13.31
CA LEU A 279 22.44 27.56 13.44
C LEU A 279 23.80 27.67 12.74
N ASN A 280 23.96 28.66 11.87
CA ASN A 280 25.15 28.87 11.02
C ASN A 280 25.50 27.63 10.17
N ILE A 281 24.49 27.07 9.50
CA ILE A 281 24.58 25.88 8.63
C ILE A 281 24.06 26.19 7.23
N ASP A 282 24.20 25.26 6.30
CA ASP A 282 23.60 25.35 4.96
C ASP A 282 22.24 24.63 4.86
N ASN A 283 21.50 24.88 3.77
CA ASN A 283 20.20 24.28 3.51
C ASN A 283 20.23 22.74 3.50
N ALA A 284 21.31 22.16 2.98
CA ALA A 284 21.42 20.71 2.86
C ALA A 284 21.65 20.06 4.22
N SER A 285 22.39 20.73 5.09
CA SER A 285 22.70 20.27 6.44
C SER A 285 21.53 20.38 7.42
N LEU A 286 20.49 21.12 7.08
CA LEU A 286 19.32 21.30 7.94
C LEU A 286 18.42 20.06 7.99
N LEU A 287 18.32 19.33 6.87
CA LEU A 287 17.46 18.16 6.76
C LEU A 287 18.05 16.96 7.51
N ASN A 288 17.21 16.21 8.20
CA ASN A 288 17.61 15.04 9.02
C ASN A 288 18.58 15.33 10.17
N ASN A 289 18.70 16.57 10.60
CA ASN A 289 19.63 16.98 11.65
C ASN A 289 18.90 17.35 12.93
N SER A 290 18.36 16.35 13.62
CA SER A 290 17.60 16.56 14.86
C SER A 290 18.40 17.23 15.97
N GLU A 291 19.70 16.96 16.06
CA GLU A 291 20.58 17.53 17.12
C GLU A 291 20.73 19.04 16.96
N GLN A 292 20.96 19.53 15.75
CA GLN A 292 21.08 20.97 15.50
C GLN A 292 19.72 21.67 15.59
N LEU A 293 18.65 21.05 15.11
CA LEU A 293 17.30 21.61 15.19
C LEU A 293 16.81 21.79 16.64
N GLN A 294 17.26 20.94 17.57
CA GLN A 294 16.96 21.09 19.00
C GLN A 294 17.67 22.30 19.67
N GLN A 295 18.70 22.84 19.04
CA GLN A 295 19.43 24.02 19.55
C GLN A 295 18.78 25.34 19.13
N LEU A 296 17.70 25.31 18.33
CA LEU A 296 17.01 26.51 17.89
C LEU A 296 16.35 27.24 19.06
N ASN A 297 16.57 28.55 19.13
CA ASN A 297 15.78 29.43 19.98
C ASN A 297 14.49 29.83 19.24
N ILE A 298 13.38 29.14 19.53
CA ILE A 298 12.10 29.33 18.87
C ILE A 298 11.56 30.74 19.07
N GLU A 299 11.80 31.36 20.26
CA GLU A 299 11.29 32.69 20.57
C GLU A 299 11.83 33.77 19.60
N GLU A 300 13.06 33.62 19.13
CA GLU A 300 13.69 34.56 18.18
C GLU A 300 13.19 34.37 16.75
N ILE A 301 12.56 33.22 16.45
CA ILE A 301 12.10 32.83 15.11
C ILE A 301 10.63 33.20 14.93
N ILE A 302 9.84 33.21 16.00
CA ILE A 302 8.41 33.57 15.98
C ILE A 302 8.22 34.94 15.34
N THR A 303 7.16 35.06 14.54
CA THR A 303 6.72 36.31 13.91
C THR A 303 5.21 36.46 14.09
N ASP A 304 4.68 37.66 13.85
CA ASP A 304 3.22 37.90 13.87
C ASP A 304 2.45 36.99 12.90
N GLN A 305 3.11 36.56 11.83
CA GLN A 305 2.52 35.70 10.80
C GLN A 305 2.65 34.20 11.12
N PHE A 306 3.72 33.80 11.79
CA PHE A 306 4.04 32.40 12.09
C PHE A 306 4.31 32.22 13.58
N GLY A 307 3.36 31.60 14.28
CA GLY A 307 3.44 31.30 15.70
C GLY A 307 4.23 30.02 16.01
N GLU A 308 4.35 29.73 17.30
CA GLU A 308 5.09 28.58 17.84
C GLU A 308 4.65 27.25 17.24
N VAL A 309 3.35 27.02 17.04
CA VAL A 309 2.80 25.78 16.46
C VAL A 309 3.34 25.56 15.05
N THR A 310 3.30 26.59 14.21
CA THR A 310 3.81 26.51 12.83
C THR A 310 5.32 26.22 12.81
N ILE A 311 6.08 26.83 13.69
CA ILE A 311 7.53 26.61 13.79
C ILE A 311 7.83 25.18 14.24
N SER A 312 7.08 24.68 15.22
CA SER A 312 7.20 23.31 15.70
C SER A 312 6.89 22.29 14.60
N ASP A 313 5.88 22.54 13.79
CA ASP A 313 5.54 21.69 12.62
C ASP A 313 6.65 21.71 11.57
N ILE A 314 7.23 22.88 11.29
CA ILE A 314 8.39 23.02 10.39
C ILE A 314 9.58 22.21 10.91
N ILE A 315 9.90 22.33 12.19
CA ILE A 315 11.01 21.59 12.80
C ILE A 315 10.76 20.08 12.74
N ALA A 316 9.55 19.63 13.02
CA ALA A 316 9.17 18.22 12.91
C ALA A 316 9.36 17.69 11.50
N GLU A 317 8.94 18.44 10.48
CA GLU A 317 9.10 18.08 9.06
C GLU A 317 10.57 18.08 8.64
N LEU A 318 11.36 19.05 9.07
CA LEU A 318 12.81 19.12 8.78
C LEU A 318 13.60 18.00 9.46
N THR A 319 13.16 17.57 10.65
CA THR A 319 13.77 16.48 11.41
C THR A 319 13.60 15.14 10.69
N LYS A 320 12.45 14.91 10.05
CA LYS A 320 12.14 13.69 9.33
C LYS A 320 11.46 14.04 8.01
N PRO A 321 12.18 14.62 7.05
CA PRO A 321 11.61 15.02 5.76
C PRO A 321 11.13 13.79 4.99
N ASN A 322 10.04 13.95 4.25
CA ASN A 322 9.44 12.88 3.44
C ASN A 322 9.00 11.65 4.25
N ARG A 323 8.65 11.80 5.51
CA ARG A 323 8.11 10.68 6.27
C ARG A 323 6.81 10.21 5.62
N ASP A 324 6.85 8.99 5.08
CA ASP A 324 5.66 8.30 4.62
C ASP A 324 4.84 7.87 5.85
N PRO A 325 3.57 8.30 5.99
CA PRO A 325 2.72 7.90 7.11
C PRO A 325 2.24 6.44 7.00
N ARG A 326 2.45 5.79 5.86
CA ARG A 326 2.11 4.38 5.67
C ARG A 326 3.07 3.48 6.42
N PRO A 327 2.63 2.28 6.85
CA PRO A 327 3.51 1.32 7.49
C PRO A 327 4.65 0.88 6.56
N GLU A 328 5.74 0.44 7.15
CA GLU A 328 6.83 -0.16 6.39
C GLU A 328 6.38 -1.49 5.77
N PHE A 329 6.73 -1.70 4.51
CA PHE A 329 6.46 -2.97 3.84
C PHE A 329 7.34 -4.08 4.45
N LYS A 330 6.66 -5.09 4.98
CA LYS A 330 7.28 -6.29 5.55
C LYS A 330 6.62 -7.51 4.94
N THR A 331 7.40 -8.56 4.75
CA THR A 331 6.92 -9.88 4.37
C THR A 331 7.11 -10.85 5.52
N ALA A 332 6.13 -11.74 5.72
CA ALA A 332 6.26 -12.78 6.74
C ALA A 332 7.36 -13.77 6.32
N THR A 333 8.20 -14.14 7.29
CA THR A 333 9.17 -15.22 7.13
C THR A 333 8.53 -16.50 7.65
N PHE A 334 8.01 -17.34 6.75
CA PHE A 334 7.44 -18.62 7.13
C PHE A 334 8.53 -19.59 7.60
N ALA A 335 8.20 -20.43 8.58
CA ALA A 335 9.14 -21.37 9.15
C ALA A 335 9.60 -22.42 8.12
N GLU A 336 10.89 -22.63 8.01
CA GLU A 336 11.46 -23.70 7.18
C GLU A 336 10.96 -25.07 7.62
N GLY A 337 10.61 -25.92 6.65
CA GLY A 337 10.11 -27.28 6.91
C GLY A 337 8.64 -27.35 7.31
N VAL A 338 7.95 -26.23 7.46
CA VAL A 338 6.51 -26.15 7.76
C VAL A 338 5.77 -25.77 6.49
N ALA A 339 5.26 -26.73 5.75
CA ALA A 339 4.55 -26.52 4.49
C ALA A 339 3.13 -27.12 4.47
N LYS A 340 2.80 -27.98 5.42
CA LYS A 340 1.50 -28.65 5.53
C LYS A 340 1.01 -28.60 6.96
N ILE A 341 -0.31 -28.73 7.13
CA ILE A 341 -0.93 -28.78 8.46
C ILE A 341 -0.35 -29.92 9.35
N SER A 342 0.07 -31.03 8.73
CA SER A 342 0.72 -32.15 9.41
C SER A 342 2.12 -31.83 9.95
N ASP A 343 2.75 -30.77 9.50
CA ASP A 343 4.08 -30.35 9.95
C ASP A 343 4.00 -29.46 11.19
N LEU A 344 2.80 -29.06 11.57
CA LEU A 344 2.56 -28.24 12.74
C LEU A 344 2.57 -29.08 14.02
N SER A 345 3.22 -28.55 15.05
CA SER A 345 3.19 -29.09 16.40
C SER A 345 2.62 -28.02 17.37
N VAL A 346 1.82 -28.46 18.30
CA VAL A 346 1.29 -27.60 19.36
C VAL A 346 2.45 -26.97 20.14
N GLY A 347 2.33 -25.67 20.42
CA GLY A 347 3.38 -24.89 21.07
C GLY A 347 4.39 -24.22 20.12
N MET A 348 4.39 -24.55 18.81
CA MET A 348 5.23 -23.82 17.84
C MET A 348 4.86 -22.33 17.82
N VAL A 349 5.88 -21.47 17.81
CA VAL A 349 5.74 -20.03 17.56
C VAL A 349 6.16 -19.73 16.13
N LEU A 350 5.23 -19.18 15.36
CA LEU A 350 5.36 -18.95 13.94
C LEU A 350 5.05 -17.49 13.60
N GLU A 351 5.64 -17.00 12.54
CA GLU A 351 5.25 -15.74 11.91
C GLU A 351 4.17 -16.02 10.86
N GLY A 352 3.16 -15.17 10.80
CA GLY A 352 2.07 -15.28 9.85
C GLY A 352 1.54 -13.93 9.41
N VAL A 353 0.69 -13.95 8.39
CA VAL A 353 0.02 -12.78 7.84
C VAL A 353 -1.47 -12.88 8.12
N ILE A 354 -2.08 -11.82 8.64
CA ILE A 354 -3.52 -11.73 8.79
C ILE A 354 -4.16 -11.75 7.39
N SER A 355 -4.87 -12.81 7.07
CA SER A 355 -5.55 -12.98 5.78
C SER A 355 -6.96 -12.35 5.78
N ASN A 356 -7.66 -12.42 6.92
CA ASN A 356 -8.99 -11.86 7.07
C ASN A 356 -9.31 -11.60 8.57
N VAL A 357 -10.18 -10.61 8.83
CA VAL A 357 -10.65 -10.27 10.16
C VAL A 357 -12.17 -10.39 10.23
N ALA A 358 -12.67 -11.24 11.12
CA ALA A 358 -14.09 -11.42 11.40
C ALA A 358 -14.42 -10.91 12.82
N ASN A 359 -15.69 -10.75 13.16
CA ASN A 359 -16.10 -10.25 14.49
C ASN A 359 -15.66 -11.15 15.66
N PHE A 360 -15.43 -12.44 15.41
CA PHE A 360 -15.02 -13.41 16.42
C PHE A 360 -13.52 -13.67 16.47
N GLY A 361 -12.72 -13.06 15.58
CA GLY A 361 -11.27 -13.23 15.56
C GLY A 361 -10.63 -12.94 14.20
N ALA A 362 -9.36 -13.32 14.08
CA ALA A 362 -8.57 -13.12 12.88
C ALA A 362 -8.08 -14.44 12.28
N PHE A 363 -8.13 -14.54 10.95
CA PHE A 363 -7.54 -15.64 10.21
C PHE A 363 -6.09 -15.27 9.85
N VAL A 364 -5.18 -16.24 10.04
CA VAL A 364 -3.75 -16.03 9.86
C VAL A 364 -3.19 -17.10 8.93
N ASP A 365 -2.59 -16.67 7.84
CA ASP A 365 -1.77 -17.52 6.97
C ASP A 365 -0.39 -17.71 7.63
N ILE A 366 -0.07 -18.94 7.96
CA ILE A 366 1.23 -19.36 8.55
C ILE A 366 2.05 -20.21 7.59
N GLY A 367 1.70 -20.21 6.30
CA GLY A 367 2.45 -20.92 5.24
C GLY A 367 2.09 -22.39 5.03
N VAL A 368 1.00 -22.90 5.60
CA VAL A 368 0.60 -24.32 5.51
C VAL A 368 -0.61 -24.57 4.59
N HIS A 369 -0.95 -23.62 3.73
CA HIS A 369 -2.10 -23.66 2.80
C HIS A 369 -3.48 -23.77 3.47
N GLN A 370 -3.56 -23.54 4.77
CA GLN A 370 -4.76 -23.47 5.57
C GLN A 370 -4.59 -22.39 6.62
N ASP A 371 -5.49 -21.40 6.62
CA ASP A 371 -5.44 -20.34 7.61
C ASP A 371 -5.76 -20.91 9.01
N GLY A 372 -4.98 -20.46 9.98
CA GLY A 372 -5.29 -20.65 11.38
C GLY A 372 -6.22 -19.55 11.91
N LEU A 373 -6.96 -19.83 12.96
CA LEU A 373 -7.84 -18.87 13.62
C LEU A 373 -7.25 -18.42 14.96
N VAL A 374 -7.08 -17.13 15.12
CA VAL A 374 -6.88 -16.47 16.43
C VAL A 374 -8.24 -15.94 16.88
N HIS A 375 -8.82 -16.56 17.93
CA HIS A 375 -10.07 -16.08 18.50
C HIS A 375 -9.89 -14.69 19.12
N ILE A 376 -10.95 -13.87 19.18
CA ILE A 376 -10.89 -12.50 19.71
C ILE A 376 -10.25 -12.43 21.11
N SER A 377 -10.51 -13.41 21.97
CA SER A 377 -9.92 -13.50 23.31
C SER A 377 -8.43 -13.86 23.34
N ALA A 378 -7.86 -14.30 22.21
CA ALA A 378 -6.48 -14.69 22.06
C ALA A 378 -5.63 -13.68 21.27
N LEU A 379 -6.22 -12.53 20.88
CA LEU A 379 -5.52 -11.46 20.17
C LEU A 379 -4.59 -10.66 21.09
N THR A 380 -5.04 -10.38 22.31
CA THR A 380 -4.32 -9.58 23.30
C THR A 380 -4.78 -9.91 24.71
N ASP A 381 -4.04 -9.48 25.72
CA ASP A 381 -4.36 -9.69 27.15
C ASP A 381 -5.50 -8.82 27.66
N ARG A 382 -5.83 -7.73 26.97
CA ARG A 382 -6.95 -6.85 27.33
C ARG A 382 -8.24 -7.27 26.61
N PHE A 383 -9.37 -6.90 27.20
CA PHE A 383 -10.67 -7.08 26.54
C PHE A 383 -10.76 -6.21 25.27
N VAL A 384 -11.21 -6.81 24.17
CA VAL A 384 -11.40 -6.19 22.86
C VAL A 384 -12.80 -6.49 22.38
N SER A 385 -13.53 -5.46 21.97
CA SER A 385 -14.89 -5.59 21.43
C SER A 385 -14.91 -5.89 19.93
N ASP A 386 -13.93 -5.39 19.19
CA ASP A 386 -13.77 -5.62 17.76
C ASP A 386 -12.30 -5.98 17.43
N PRO A 387 -12.05 -7.16 16.84
CA PRO A 387 -10.69 -7.56 16.42
C PRO A 387 -9.97 -6.55 15.53
N ARG A 388 -10.70 -5.72 14.79
CA ARG A 388 -10.16 -4.68 13.91
C ARG A 388 -9.45 -3.55 14.64
N GLU A 389 -9.68 -3.43 15.96
CA GLU A 389 -8.92 -2.49 16.81
C GLU A 389 -7.47 -2.95 17.04
N ILE A 390 -7.20 -4.25 16.86
CA ILE A 390 -5.89 -4.85 17.15
C ILE A 390 -5.14 -5.23 15.88
N VAL A 391 -5.84 -5.80 14.89
CA VAL A 391 -5.23 -6.34 13.67
C VAL A 391 -6.03 -5.97 12.42
N LYS A 392 -5.31 -5.88 11.31
CA LYS A 392 -5.85 -5.66 9.97
C LYS A 392 -5.35 -6.73 9.00
N ALA A 393 -6.11 -6.99 7.94
CA ALA A 393 -5.63 -7.85 6.85
C ALA A 393 -4.30 -7.32 6.27
N GLY A 394 -3.33 -8.21 6.13
CA GLY A 394 -1.98 -7.87 5.71
C GLY A 394 -0.98 -7.66 6.86
N ASP A 395 -1.42 -7.51 8.10
CA ASP A 395 -0.51 -7.39 9.24
C ASP A 395 0.30 -8.67 9.44
N ILE A 396 1.59 -8.50 9.74
CA ILE A 396 2.48 -9.60 10.10
C ILE A 396 2.44 -9.76 11.62
N VAL A 397 2.12 -10.97 12.07
CA VAL A 397 1.97 -11.28 13.49
C VAL A 397 2.76 -12.52 13.88
N LYS A 398 3.18 -12.58 15.14
CA LYS A 398 3.69 -13.81 15.74
C LYS A 398 2.54 -14.54 16.43
N VAL A 399 2.41 -15.83 16.16
CA VAL A 399 1.36 -16.67 16.71
C VAL A 399 1.93 -17.96 17.29
N LYS A 400 1.30 -18.46 18.32
CA LYS A 400 1.59 -19.77 18.92
C LYS A 400 0.51 -20.75 18.50
N VAL A 401 0.90 -21.93 18.07
CA VAL A 401 -0.03 -23.02 17.72
C VAL A 401 -0.60 -23.63 18.99
N MET A 402 -1.91 -23.51 19.18
CA MET A 402 -2.63 -23.99 20.37
C MET A 402 -3.24 -25.35 20.15
N GLU A 403 -3.80 -25.62 18.97
CA GLU A 403 -4.43 -26.87 18.59
C GLU A 403 -4.31 -27.09 17.08
N VAL A 404 -4.14 -28.34 16.68
CA VAL A 404 -4.11 -28.76 15.27
C VAL A 404 -5.02 -29.96 15.08
N ASP A 405 -6.09 -29.79 14.30
CA ASP A 405 -6.96 -30.89 13.85
C ASP A 405 -6.75 -31.10 12.34
N VAL A 406 -5.90 -32.07 12.02
CA VAL A 406 -5.54 -32.38 10.62
C VAL A 406 -6.75 -32.91 9.83
N GLN A 407 -7.66 -33.68 10.49
CA GLN A 407 -8.83 -34.26 9.82
C GLN A 407 -9.85 -33.21 9.43
N ARG A 408 -10.10 -32.26 10.32
CA ARG A 408 -11.04 -31.15 10.10
C ARG A 408 -10.39 -29.94 9.45
N LYS A 409 -9.08 -29.97 9.20
CA LYS A 409 -8.28 -28.86 8.68
C LYS A 409 -8.46 -27.58 9.51
N ARG A 410 -8.40 -27.72 10.84
CA ARG A 410 -8.53 -26.59 11.76
C ARG A 410 -7.23 -26.39 12.52
N ILE A 411 -6.84 -25.12 12.64
CA ILE A 411 -5.67 -24.69 13.39
C ILE A 411 -6.12 -23.58 14.32
N ALA A 412 -5.97 -23.77 15.62
CA ALA A 412 -6.19 -22.73 16.60
C ALA A 412 -4.85 -22.08 16.96
N LEU A 413 -4.83 -20.75 16.93
CA LEU A 413 -3.66 -19.94 17.18
C LEU A 413 -3.92 -18.93 18.30
N SER A 414 -2.85 -18.48 18.97
CA SER A 414 -2.88 -17.36 19.91
C SER A 414 -1.79 -16.35 19.56
N MET A 415 -2.12 -15.07 19.60
CA MET A 415 -1.13 -13.97 19.54
C MET A 415 -0.52 -13.71 20.92
N ARG A 416 -1.13 -14.21 21.99
CA ARG A 416 -0.57 -14.20 23.34
C ARG A 416 0.42 -15.37 23.46
N LEU A 417 1.68 -15.10 23.27
CA LEU A 417 2.73 -16.13 23.18
C LEU A 417 2.97 -16.88 24.50
N ASN A 418 2.47 -16.36 25.63
CA ASN A 418 2.56 -16.96 26.96
C ASN A 418 1.41 -17.94 27.24
N ASP A 419 0.38 -18.03 26.38
CA ASP A 419 -0.71 -18.98 26.55
C ASP A 419 -0.16 -20.41 26.49
N GLU A 420 -0.65 -21.27 27.40
CA GLU A 420 -0.30 -22.69 27.38
C GLU A 420 -1.32 -23.50 26.58
N PRO A 421 -0.85 -24.41 25.70
CA PRO A 421 -1.74 -25.27 24.94
C PRO A 421 -2.59 -26.16 25.85
N GLY A 422 -3.92 -26.19 25.59
CA GLY A 422 -4.88 -26.98 26.39
C GLY A 422 -5.56 -26.22 27.51
N GLU A 423 -5.14 -25.03 27.89
CA GLU A 423 -5.88 -24.15 28.78
C GLU A 423 -6.96 -23.38 28.03
N GLN A 424 -8.22 -23.50 28.44
CA GLN A 424 -9.26 -22.59 27.96
C GLN A 424 -8.94 -21.18 28.44
N PRO A 425 -9.05 -20.16 27.57
CA PRO A 425 -8.81 -18.78 27.98
C PRO A 425 -9.74 -18.46 29.17
N ALA A 426 -9.14 -18.03 30.27
CA ALA A 426 -9.85 -17.65 31.47
C ALA A 426 -10.92 -16.60 31.10
N ARG A 427 -12.19 -16.95 31.31
CA ARG A 427 -13.27 -15.97 31.23
C ARG A 427 -13.05 -15.00 32.39
N THR A 428 -12.56 -13.81 32.10
CA THR A 428 -12.58 -12.69 33.03
C THR A 428 -14.05 -12.41 33.33
N SER A 429 -14.51 -12.92 34.47
CA SER A 429 -15.82 -12.58 35.05
C SER A 429 -15.79 -11.11 35.41
N THR A 430 -16.60 -10.33 34.72
CA THR A 430 -16.98 -8.96 35.12
C THR A 430 -17.64 -9.04 36.52
N THR A 431 -17.04 -8.43 37.50
CA THR A 431 -17.71 -7.87 38.68
C THR A 431 -17.85 -6.39 38.47
#